data_de06a9306941db2a29c4e505cdea66e9
#
_entry.id   de06a9306941db2a29c4e505cdea66e9
#
_cell.length_a   1.000
_cell.length_b   1.000
_cell.length_c   1.000
_cell.angle_alpha   90.00
_cell.angle_beta   90.00
_cell.angle_gamma   90.00
#
_symmetry.space_group_name_H-M   'P 1'
#
loop_
_entity.id
_entity.type
_entity.pdbx_description
1 polymer ?
#
loop_
_entity_poly.entity_id
_entity_poly.type
_entity_poly.pdbx_seq_one_letter_code
_entity_poly.pdbx_strand_id
1 'polypeptide(L)'
;MTGQKPRHLYVIDTHVLIWYFTGSRRLHKKLKDKIDTARKQGGCILVPTIVLAESLDIAEKYKVQFDFREMYRLLKEDQGFEIVGFGTEIFDEAVKLKAINEIHDRIISATANFYKVAILTKDRIISESGEVTVVR
;
A
#
# COMPACT_ATOMS: atom_id res chain seq x y z
N MET A 1 26.30 6.54 -12.02
CA MET A 1 25.52 6.68 -12.24
C MET A 1 24.44 6.87 -11.78
N THR A 2 24.00 6.96 -11.71
CA THR A 2 23.09 7.50 -11.06
C THR A 2 21.84 7.76 -11.72
N GLY A 3 20.80 8.13 -11.40
CA GLY A 3 19.62 8.49 -12.11
C GLY A 3 18.60 7.43 -12.41
N GLN A 4 18.81 6.21 -11.99
CA GLN A 4 17.77 5.20 -12.11
C GLN A 4 16.74 5.41 -10.99
N LYS A 5 15.46 5.50 -11.37
CA LYS A 5 14.38 5.54 -10.39
C LYS A 5 14.32 4.21 -9.62
N PRO A 6 13.94 4.23 -8.34
CA PRO A 6 13.73 3.00 -7.59
C PRO A 6 12.71 2.11 -8.29
N ARG A 7 12.98 0.80 -8.28
CA ARG A 7 12.08 -0.19 -8.88
C ARG A 7 10.82 -0.32 -8.03
N HIS A 8 9.66 -0.24 -8.66
CA HIS A 8 8.38 -0.49 -8.00
C HIS A 8 8.28 -1.98 -7.63
N LEU A 9 8.08 -2.30 -6.36
CA LEU A 9 8.03 -3.68 -5.89
C LEU A 9 6.67 -4.10 -5.38
N TYR A 10 6.00 -3.23 -4.63
CA TYR A 10 4.72 -3.56 -3.99
C TYR A 10 3.82 -2.35 -3.94
N VAL A 11 2.51 -2.61 -3.86
CA VAL A 11 1.53 -1.64 -3.37
C VAL A 11 1.19 -2.03 -1.94
N ILE A 12 1.03 -1.06 -1.04
CA ILE A 12 0.75 -1.32 0.37
C ILE A 12 -0.70 -0.95 0.71
N ASP A 13 -1.38 -1.85 1.42
CA ASP A 13 -2.72 -1.63 1.93
C ASP A 13 -2.68 -0.77 3.21
N THR A 14 -3.82 -0.16 3.54
CA THR A 14 -3.92 0.83 4.61
C THR A 14 -3.45 0.32 5.97
N HIS A 15 -3.99 -0.81 6.43
CA HIS A 15 -3.64 -1.31 7.76
C HIS A 15 -2.18 -1.77 7.84
N VAL A 16 -1.67 -2.36 6.76
CA VAL A 16 -0.27 -2.77 6.71
C VAL A 16 0.64 -1.55 6.83
N LEU A 17 0.30 -0.45 6.14
CA LEU A 17 1.07 0.79 6.24
C LEU A 17 1.07 1.35 7.65
N ILE A 18 -0.12 1.47 8.26
CA ILE A 18 -0.25 2.00 9.62
C ILE A 18 0.52 1.13 10.62
N TRP A 19 0.33 -0.18 10.53
CA TRP A 19 1.04 -1.11 11.43
C TRP A 19 2.55 -1.02 11.26
N TYR A 20 3.01 -0.84 10.05
CA TYR A 20 4.45 -0.71 9.78
C TYR A 20 5.02 0.54 10.47
N PHE A 21 4.37 1.69 10.30
CA PHE A 21 4.85 2.94 10.89
C PHE A 21 4.66 3.01 12.40
N THR A 22 3.69 2.32 12.96
CA THR A 22 3.47 2.31 14.41
C THR A 22 4.24 1.21 15.14
N GLY A 23 4.92 0.34 14.41
CA GLY A 23 5.61 -0.81 15.01
C GLY A 23 4.65 -1.81 15.63
N SER A 24 3.44 -1.91 15.12
CA SER A 24 2.40 -2.76 15.67
C SER A 24 2.74 -4.24 15.54
N ARG A 25 2.45 -5.00 16.60
CA ARG A 25 2.58 -6.46 16.58
C ARG A 25 1.56 -7.14 15.67
N ARG A 26 0.54 -6.41 15.22
CA ARG A 26 -0.43 -6.92 14.25
C ARG A 26 0.19 -7.14 12.88
N LEU A 27 1.29 -6.44 12.58
CA LEU A 27 2.00 -6.66 11.34
C LEU A 27 2.84 -7.93 11.44
N HIS A 28 2.52 -8.90 10.59
CA HIS A 28 3.25 -10.15 10.55
C HIS A 28 4.72 -9.88 10.20
N LYS A 29 5.65 -10.54 10.92
CA LYS A 29 7.08 -10.35 10.71
C LYS A 29 7.49 -10.53 9.25
N LYS A 30 6.90 -11.48 8.56
CA LYS A 30 7.22 -11.75 7.16
C LYS A 30 6.94 -10.54 6.26
N LEU A 31 5.81 -9.85 6.47
CA LEU A 31 5.50 -8.64 5.71
C LEU A 31 6.44 -7.50 6.10
N LYS A 32 6.71 -7.34 7.39
CA LYS A 32 7.65 -6.33 7.84
C LYS A 32 9.02 -6.51 7.20
N ASP A 33 9.51 -7.75 7.16
CA ASP A 33 10.81 -8.05 6.55
C ASP A 33 10.81 -7.75 5.05
N LYS A 34 9.71 -8.03 4.36
CA LYS A 34 9.58 -7.69 2.93
C LYS A 34 9.69 -6.18 2.70
N ILE A 35 9.03 -5.39 3.54
CA ILE A 35 9.08 -3.93 3.45
C ILE A 35 10.50 -3.44 3.73
N ASP A 36 11.11 -3.89 4.83
CA ASP A 36 12.46 -3.48 5.21
C ASP A 36 13.47 -3.84 4.12
N THR A 37 13.37 -5.04 3.57
CA THR A 37 14.28 -5.50 2.51
C THR A 37 14.12 -4.65 1.25
N ALA A 38 12.89 -4.37 0.84
CA ALA A 38 12.62 -3.54 -0.33
C ALA A 38 13.27 -2.17 -0.18
N ARG A 39 13.11 -1.55 0.98
CA ARG A 39 13.67 -0.22 1.25
C ARG A 39 15.20 -0.23 1.25
N LYS A 40 15.80 -1.25 1.84
CA LYS A 40 17.27 -1.37 1.93
C LYS A 40 17.92 -1.63 0.58
N GLN A 41 17.23 -2.32 -0.31
CA GLN A 41 17.77 -2.71 -1.60
C GLN A 41 17.45 -1.72 -2.72
N GLY A 42 17.02 -0.53 -2.36
CA GLY A 42 16.72 0.51 -3.35
C GLY A 42 15.41 0.31 -4.08
N GLY A 43 14.56 -0.57 -3.60
CA GLY A 43 13.22 -0.73 -4.14
C GLY A 43 12.26 0.32 -3.62
N CYS A 44 11.07 0.36 -4.20
CA CYS A 44 10.06 1.36 -3.88
C CYS A 44 8.71 0.71 -3.64
N ILE A 45 8.05 1.12 -2.57
CA ILE A 45 6.71 0.68 -2.22
C ILE A 45 5.74 1.79 -2.60
N LEU A 46 4.75 1.44 -3.41
CA LEU A 46 3.74 2.40 -3.86
C LEU A 46 2.66 2.57 -2.80
N VAL A 47 2.37 3.82 -2.47
CA VAL A 47 1.34 4.19 -1.50
C VAL A 47 0.23 4.92 -2.26
N PRO A 48 -0.89 4.24 -2.55
CA PRO A 48 -2.01 4.91 -3.21
C PRO A 48 -2.56 6.07 -2.38
N THR A 49 -2.95 7.15 -3.03
CA THR A 49 -3.54 8.29 -2.30
C THR A 49 -4.81 7.89 -1.54
N ILE A 50 -5.54 6.89 -2.02
CA ILE A 50 -6.71 6.39 -1.30
C ILE A 50 -6.32 5.75 0.05
N VAL A 51 -5.13 5.14 0.12
CA VAL A 51 -4.59 4.62 1.39
C VAL A 51 -4.30 5.77 2.34
N LEU A 52 -3.78 6.89 1.83
CA LEU A 52 -3.58 8.08 2.65
C LEU A 52 -4.90 8.64 3.17
N ALA A 53 -5.93 8.68 2.33
CA ALA A 53 -7.25 9.16 2.74
C ALA A 53 -7.85 8.29 3.84
N GLU A 54 -7.76 6.98 3.70
CA GLU A 54 -8.22 6.06 4.74
C GLU A 54 -7.41 6.18 6.03
N SER A 55 -6.09 6.34 5.91
CA SER A 55 -5.20 6.50 7.06
C SER A 55 -5.52 7.78 7.83
N LEU A 56 -5.78 8.87 7.12
CA LEU A 56 -6.18 10.13 7.73
C LEU A 56 -7.51 9.97 8.49
N ASP A 57 -8.48 9.32 7.88
CA ASP A 57 -9.78 9.08 8.49
C ASP A 57 -9.64 8.22 9.77
N ILE A 58 -8.81 7.17 9.72
CA ILE A 58 -8.55 6.32 10.87
C ILE A 58 -7.90 7.13 12.01
N ALA A 59 -6.93 7.99 11.68
CA ALA A 59 -6.26 8.81 12.68
C ALA A 59 -7.20 9.83 13.31
N GLU A 60 -8.02 10.52 12.49
CA GLU A 60 -8.93 11.55 12.97
C GLU A 60 -10.08 11.00 13.80
N LYS A 61 -10.49 9.77 13.54
CA LYS A 61 -11.53 9.09 14.31
C LYS A 61 -10.97 8.28 15.48
N TYR A 62 -9.69 8.41 15.74
CA TYR A 62 -9.00 7.72 16.84
C TYR A 62 -9.18 6.19 16.83
N LYS A 63 -9.44 5.59 15.68
CA LYS A 63 -9.56 4.14 15.55
C LYS A 63 -8.22 3.45 15.83
N VAL A 64 -7.12 4.11 15.42
CA VAL A 64 -5.76 3.75 15.78
C VAL A 64 -5.05 5.05 16.13
N GLN A 65 -4.36 5.08 17.26
CA GLN A 65 -3.60 6.28 17.65
C GLN A 65 -2.24 6.28 16.96
N PHE A 66 -2.05 7.26 16.09
CA PHE A 66 -0.74 7.48 15.47
C PHE A 66 -0.69 8.90 14.90
N ASP A 67 0.52 9.38 14.65
CA ASP A 67 0.73 10.72 14.10
C ASP A 67 0.71 10.65 12.57
N PHE A 68 -0.45 10.95 11.98
CA PHE A 68 -0.62 10.91 10.53
C PHE A 68 0.33 11.88 9.82
N ARG A 69 0.51 13.09 10.38
CA ARG A 69 1.36 14.10 9.73
C ARG A 69 2.81 13.63 9.63
N GLU A 70 3.30 13.00 10.69
CA GLU A 70 4.66 12.46 10.70
C GLU A 70 4.80 11.33 9.69
N MET A 71 3.84 10.41 9.64
CA MET A 71 3.84 9.34 8.65
C MET A 71 3.84 9.92 7.23
N TYR A 72 2.98 10.89 6.96
CA TYR A 72 2.86 11.49 5.64
C TYR A 72 4.16 12.20 5.24
N ARG A 73 4.77 12.92 6.17
CA ARG A 73 6.06 13.57 5.94
C ARG A 73 7.14 12.55 5.54
N LEU A 74 7.22 11.45 6.30
CA LEU A 74 8.18 10.39 6.01
C LEU A 74 7.93 9.76 4.64
N LEU A 75 6.68 9.51 4.29
CA LEU A 75 6.34 8.93 2.99
C LEU A 75 6.75 9.82 1.83
N LYS A 76 6.68 11.15 2.00
CA LYS A 76 7.08 12.09 0.96
C LYS A 76 8.59 12.22 0.83
N GLU A 77 9.33 12.02 1.92
CA GLU A 77 10.77 12.24 1.96
C GLU A 77 11.59 10.98 1.70
N ASP A 78 11.07 9.81 2.06
CA ASP A 78 11.81 8.56 1.98
C ASP A 78 11.73 7.99 0.57
N GLN A 79 12.86 7.76 -0.07
CA GLN A 79 12.92 7.23 -1.44
C GLN A 79 12.38 5.79 -1.55
N GLY A 80 12.23 5.09 -0.44
CA GLY A 80 11.65 3.74 -0.42
C GLY A 80 10.14 3.72 -0.60
N PHE A 81 9.49 4.89 -0.61
CA PHE A 81 8.05 5.01 -0.81
C PHE A 81 7.75 6.01 -1.92
N GLU A 82 6.71 5.73 -2.68
CA GLU A 82 6.22 6.66 -3.70
C GLU A 82 4.71 6.76 -3.59
N ILE A 83 4.20 7.97 -3.41
CA ILE A 83 2.77 8.22 -3.35
C ILE A 83 2.24 8.30 -4.78
N VAL A 84 1.21 7.51 -5.09
CA VAL A 84 0.61 7.46 -6.42
C VAL A 84 -0.89 7.72 -6.33
N GLY A 85 -1.36 8.63 -7.17
CA GLY A 85 -2.79 8.87 -7.33
C GLY A 85 -3.43 7.84 -8.25
N PHE A 86 -4.75 7.92 -8.43
CA PHE A 86 -5.41 7.10 -9.42
C PHE A 86 -6.27 7.98 -10.33
N GLY A 87 -6.17 7.70 -11.61
CA GLY A 87 -7.01 8.31 -12.62
C GLY A 87 -7.89 7.24 -13.26
N THR A 88 -8.42 7.56 -14.43
CA THR A 88 -9.34 6.65 -15.13
C THR A 88 -8.70 5.32 -15.49
N GLU A 89 -7.39 5.30 -15.77
CA GLU A 89 -6.70 4.05 -16.13
C GLU A 89 -6.76 3.02 -15.00
N ILE A 90 -6.52 3.47 -13.77
CA ILE A 90 -6.61 2.58 -12.61
C ILE A 90 -8.07 2.27 -12.30
N PHE A 91 -8.96 3.25 -12.46
CA PHE A 91 -10.38 3.01 -12.24
C PHE A 91 -10.92 1.95 -13.21
N ASP A 92 -10.49 1.97 -14.46
CA ASP A 92 -10.87 0.94 -15.44
C ASP A 92 -10.44 -0.45 -14.98
N GLU A 93 -9.27 -0.56 -14.35
CA GLU A 93 -8.85 -1.82 -13.74
C GLU A 93 -9.74 -2.21 -12.56
N ALA A 94 -10.14 -1.23 -11.73
CA ALA A 94 -11.01 -1.49 -10.58
C ALA A 94 -12.38 -2.02 -11.01
N VAL A 95 -12.91 -1.57 -12.13
CA VAL A 95 -14.20 -2.04 -12.65
C VAL A 95 -14.20 -3.55 -12.89
N LYS A 96 -13.05 -4.12 -13.23
CA LYS A 96 -12.91 -5.54 -13.53
C LYS A 96 -12.85 -6.43 -12.27
N LEU A 97 -12.55 -5.86 -11.11
CA LEU A 97 -12.27 -6.63 -9.89
C LEU A 97 -13.53 -6.91 -9.08
N LYS A 98 -14.47 -7.66 -9.68
CA LYS A 98 -15.81 -7.87 -9.14
C LYS A 98 -15.86 -8.73 -7.88
N ALA A 99 -14.84 -9.55 -7.65
CA ALA A 99 -14.76 -10.38 -6.44
C ALA A 99 -14.37 -9.57 -5.19
N ILE A 100 -13.92 -8.33 -5.38
CA ILE A 100 -13.57 -7.43 -4.29
C ILE A 100 -14.67 -6.38 -4.22
N ASN A 101 -15.54 -6.47 -3.19
CA ASN A 101 -16.75 -5.64 -3.12
C ASN A 101 -16.51 -4.23 -2.61
N GLU A 102 -15.61 -4.07 -1.64
CA GLU A 102 -15.36 -2.78 -1.02
C GLU A 102 -14.55 -1.90 -1.97
N ILE A 103 -15.06 -0.68 -2.25
CA ILE A 103 -14.50 0.15 -3.33
C ILE A 103 -13.05 0.57 -3.07
N HIS A 104 -12.68 0.86 -1.82
CA HIS A 104 -11.32 1.25 -1.51
C HIS A 104 -10.35 0.10 -1.79
N ASP A 105 -10.74 -1.12 -1.37
CA ASP A 105 -9.95 -2.33 -1.60
C ASP A 105 -9.81 -2.62 -3.09
N ARG A 106 -10.87 -2.36 -3.88
CA ARG A 106 -10.82 -2.52 -5.33
C ARG A 106 -9.81 -1.57 -5.95
N ILE A 107 -9.81 -0.31 -5.53
CA ILE A 107 -8.90 0.70 -6.08
C ILE A 107 -7.45 0.40 -5.69
N ILE A 108 -7.21 -0.02 -4.45
CA ILE A 108 -5.86 -0.41 -4.01
C ILE A 108 -5.37 -1.61 -4.84
N SER A 109 -6.22 -2.62 -5.00
CA SER A 109 -5.88 -3.83 -5.77
C SER A 109 -5.68 -3.49 -7.25
N ALA A 110 -6.51 -2.62 -7.81
CA ALA A 110 -6.38 -2.16 -9.19
C ALA A 110 -5.07 -1.40 -9.40
N THR A 111 -4.63 -0.64 -8.40
CA THR A 111 -3.35 0.05 -8.44
C THR A 111 -2.22 -0.96 -8.58
N ALA A 112 -2.25 -2.04 -7.78
CA ALA A 112 -1.25 -3.10 -7.88
C ALA A 112 -1.24 -3.73 -9.26
N ASN A 113 -2.40 -4.03 -9.82
CA ASN A 113 -2.51 -4.62 -11.16
C ASN A 113 -2.02 -3.67 -12.24
N PHE A 114 -2.35 -2.39 -12.11
CA PHE A 114 -1.90 -1.37 -13.08
C PHE A 114 -0.37 -1.28 -13.13
N TYR A 115 0.26 -1.27 -11.98
CA TYR A 115 1.73 -1.21 -11.90
C TYR A 115 2.39 -2.58 -12.03
N LYS A 116 1.61 -3.66 -12.13
CA LYS A 116 2.09 -5.03 -12.29
C LYS A 116 2.99 -5.47 -11.13
N VAL A 117 2.56 -5.15 -9.92
CA VAL A 117 3.25 -5.52 -8.69
C VAL A 117 2.29 -6.23 -7.75
N ALA A 118 2.83 -6.90 -6.74
CA ALA A 118 2.03 -7.56 -5.72
C ALA A 118 1.56 -6.56 -4.67
N ILE A 119 0.49 -6.90 -3.96
CA ILE A 119 -0.05 -6.09 -2.86
C ILE A 119 0.39 -6.66 -1.51
N LEU A 120 0.76 -5.78 -0.60
CA LEU A 120 1.03 -6.09 0.80
C LEU A 120 -0.26 -5.84 1.58
N THR A 121 -0.98 -6.90 1.92
CA THR A 121 -2.27 -6.80 2.60
C THR A 121 -2.47 -7.94 3.59
N LYS A 122 -3.32 -7.69 4.58
CA LYS A 122 -3.82 -8.71 5.50
C LYS A 122 -5.29 -9.02 5.25
N ASP A 123 -5.90 -8.38 4.26
CA ASP A 123 -7.31 -8.55 3.95
C ASP A 123 -7.56 -9.90 3.28
N ARG A 124 -8.46 -10.70 3.86
CA ARG A 124 -8.76 -12.04 3.36
C ARG A 124 -9.53 -12.01 2.06
N ILE A 125 -10.42 -11.04 1.88
CA ILE A 125 -11.22 -10.94 0.66
C ILE A 125 -10.31 -10.66 -0.52
N ILE A 126 -9.35 -9.72 -0.36
CA ILE A 126 -8.36 -9.45 -1.39
C ILE A 126 -7.51 -10.70 -1.65
N SER A 127 -6.99 -11.32 -0.60
CA SER A 127 -6.09 -12.48 -0.72
C SER A 127 -6.76 -13.67 -1.37
N GLU A 128 -8.05 -13.87 -1.13
CA GLU A 128 -8.81 -15.01 -1.65
C GLU A 128 -9.49 -14.71 -2.99
N SER A 129 -9.47 -13.47 -3.45
CA SER A 129 -10.16 -13.06 -4.68
C SER A 129 -9.62 -13.71 -5.94
N GLY A 130 -8.32 -14.00 -5.96
CA GLY A 130 -7.64 -14.47 -7.17
C GLY A 130 -7.45 -13.40 -8.22
N GLU A 131 -7.80 -12.15 -7.92
CA GLU A 131 -7.80 -11.05 -8.90
C GLU A 131 -6.57 -10.16 -8.82
N VAL A 132 -5.73 -10.34 -7.80
CA VAL A 132 -4.51 -9.56 -7.60
C VAL A 132 -3.43 -10.46 -7.00
N THR A 133 -2.17 -10.20 -7.33
CA THR A 133 -1.05 -10.94 -6.74
C THR A 133 -0.80 -10.42 -5.33
N VAL A 134 -0.80 -11.32 -4.35
CA VAL A 134 -0.64 -10.99 -2.94
C VAL A 134 0.70 -11.53 -2.43
N VAL A 135 1.40 -10.73 -1.63
CA VAL A 135 2.64 -11.18 -0.99
C VAL A 135 2.30 -12.19 0.10
N ARG A 136 2.99 -13.34 0.06
CA ARG A 136 2.78 -14.43 1.00
C ARG A 136 4.00 -14.65 1.90
#